data_aa2cc8d019b2fff458dc9f5e3f135ba8
#
_entry.id   aa2cc8d019b2fff458dc9f5e3f135ba8
#
_cell.length_a   1.000
_cell.length_b   1.000
_cell.length_c   1.000
_cell.angle_alpha   90.00
_cell.angle_beta   90.00
_cell.angle_gamma   90.00
#
_symmetry.space_group_name_H-M   'P 1'
#
loop_
_entity.id
_entity.type
_entity.pdbx_description
1 polymer ?
#
loop_
_entity_poly.entity_id
_entity_poly.type
_entity_poly.pdbx_seq_one_letter_code
_entity_poly.pdbx_strand_id
1 'polypeptide(L)'
;MGKTLTLEMTTPEKVALQGHADFVVLPAFEGEMGILPGHEAFLVQLVPGEVRVTENGEVRRFAVSGGFAEIREDKIALFAETAELADQINAERAHQALEKAKAELVRKDIDPLTLAAAEGALRRAQVRLMVSERRKHGGLSKEH
;
A
#
# COMPACT_ATOMS: atom_id res chain seq x y z
N MET A 1 -22.09 -10.11 16.07
CA MET A 1 -21.56 -8.75 15.97
C MET A 1 -20.14 -8.70 16.50
N GLY A 2 -19.20 -8.63 15.63
CA GLY A 2 -17.81 -8.55 16.03
C GLY A 2 -17.38 -7.11 16.30
N LYS A 3 -16.31 -6.97 17.05
CA LYS A 3 -15.64 -5.68 17.18
C LYS A 3 -15.03 -5.30 15.84
N THR A 4 -14.94 -4.02 15.58
CA THR A 4 -14.29 -3.49 14.38
C THR A 4 -13.07 -2.66 14.76
N LEU A 5 -12.17 -2.51 13.78
CA LEU A 5 -11.06 -1.60 13.89
C LEU A 5 -11.49 -0.24 13.36
N THR A 6 -11.01 0.83 13.99
CA THR A 6 -11.12 2.17 13.44
C THR A 6 -9.84 2.44 12.68
N LEU A 7 -9.95 2.88 11.44
CA LEU A 7 -8.81 3.09 10.56
C LEU A 7 -8.75 4.51 10.05
N GLU A 8 -7.57 5.11 10.13
CA GLU A 8 -7.28 6.38 9.48
C GLU A 8 -5.97 6.25 8.74
N MET A 9 -5.99 6.55 7.44
CA MET A 9 -4.81 6.54 6.58
C MET A 9 -4.57 7.97 6.10
N THR A 10 -3.42 8.51 6.46
CA THR A 10 -3.06 9.90 6.19
C THR A 10 -1.77 9.96 5.37
N THR A 11 -1.74 10.88 4.41
CA THR A 11 -0.53 11.25 3.68
C THR A 11 -0.23 12.71 3.98
N PRO A 12 0.97 13.22 3.63
CA PRO A 12 1.24 14.65 3.80
C PRO A 12 0.25 15.58 3.11
N GLU A 13 -0.42 15.10 2.07
CA GLU A 13 -1.35 15.92 1.28
C GLU A 13 -2.80 15.84 1.73
N LYS A 14 -3.22 14.68 2.28
CA LYS A 14 -4.65 14.47 2.56
C LYS A 14 -4.87 13.29 3.50
N VAL A 15 -6.09 13.20 4.01
CA VAL A 15 -6.61 11.97 4.63
C VAL A 15 -7.08 11.07 3.49
N ALA A 16 -6.39 9.96 3.28
CA ALA A 16 -6.68 9.05 2.16
C ALA A 16 -7.85 8.13 2.45
N LEU A 17 -8.03 7.75 3.72
CA LEU A 17 -9.11 6.87 4.15
C LEU A 17 -9.41 7.10 5.62
N GLN A 18 -10.68 7.11 5.97
CA GLN A 18 -11.14 7.19 7.36
C GLN A 18 -12.40 6.35 7.48
N GLY A 19 -12.42 5.40 8.41
CA GLY A 19 -13.57 4.52 8.55
C GLY A 19 -13.30 3.35 9.46
N HIS A 20 -14.01 2.26 9.20
CA HIS A 20 -13.95 1.03 10.00
C HIS A 20 -13.49 -0.13 9.14
N ALA A 21 -12.92 -1.15 9.78
CA ALA A 21 -12.48 -2.36 9.11
C ALA A 21 -12.66 -3.56 10.03
N ASP A 22 -12.86 -4.73 9.43
CA ASP A 22 -12.89 -5.99 10.14
C ASP A 22 -11.49 -6.59 10.23
N PHE A 23 -10.69 -6.34 9.21
CA PHE A 23 -9.35 -6.88 9.08
C PHE A 23 -8.50 -5.96 8.19
N VAL A 24 -7.25 -5.74 8.58
CA VAL A 24 -6.32 -4.92 7.81
C VAL A 24 -5.00 -5.66 7.64
N VAL A 25 -4.45 -5.66 6.44
CA VAL A 25 -3.14 -6.22 6.17
C VAL A 25 -2.20 -5.11 5.73
N LEU A 26 -1.05 -5.02 6.38
CA LEU A 26 -0.05 -3.97 6.16
C LEU A 26 1.23 -4.56 5.59
N PRO A 27 1.92 -3.84 4.69
CA PRO A 27 3.25 -4.25 4.23
C PRO A 27 4.31 -3.80 5.21
N ALA A 28 4.73 -4.70 6.10
CA ALA A 28 5.76 -4.43 7.10
C ALA A 28 7.14 -4.87 6.58
N PHE A 29 8.18 -4.40 7.25
CA PHE A 29 9.56 -4.70 6.85
C PHE A 29 9.86 -6.20 6.77
N GLU A 30 9.30 -6.97 7.70
CA GLU A 30 9.52 -8.43 7.76
C GLU A 30 8.50 -9.24 6.99
N GLY A 31 7.59 -8.59 6.27
CA GLY A 31 6.53 -9.24 5.53
C GLY A 31 5.17 -8.66 5.87
N GLU A 32 4.12 -9.23 5.31
CA GLU A 32 2.76 -8.77 5.57
C GLU A 32 2.35 -9.01 7.00
N MET A 33 1.66 -8.03 7.59
CA MET A 33 1.16 -8.09 8.96
C MET A 33 -0.35 -7.93 8.96
N GLY A 34 -1.06 -8.94 9.46
CA GLY A 34 -2.51 -8.90 9.59
C GLY A 34 -2.92 -8.38 10.95
N ILE A 35 -3.92 -7.49 10.98
CA ILE A 35 -4.42 -6.88 12.19
C ILE A 35 -5.92 -7.15 12.32
N LEU A 36 -6.29 -7.78 13.42
CA LEU A 36 -7.67 -8.04 13.82
C LEU A 36 -8.00 -7.22 15.06
N PRO A 37 -9.30 -7.00 15.36
CA PRO A 37 -9.66 -6.38 16.62
C PRO A 37 -9.07 -7.14 17.82
N GLY A 38 -8.61 -6.42 18.83
CA GLY A 38 -7.92 -7.00 19.97
C GLY A 38 -6.42 -7.12 19.83
N HIS A 39 -5.86 -6.64 18.71
CA HIS A 39 -4.42 -6.65 18.50
C HIS A 39 -3.70 -5.81 19.55
N GLU A 40 -2.54 -6.28 20.00
CA GLU A 40 -1.71 -5.54 20.95
C GLU A 40 -1.23 -4.21 20.36
N ALA A 41 -0.97 -3.25 21.22
CA ALA A 41 -0.39 -1.98 20.82
C ALA A 41 0.96 -2.21 20.13
N PHE A 42 1.15 -1.62 18.96
CA PHE A 42 2.34 -1.84 18.15
C PHE A 42 2.61 -0.66 17.24
N LEU A 43 3.89 -0.39 17.03
CA LEU A 43 4.34 0.59 16.03
C LEU A 43 5.13 -0.16 14.98
N VAL A 44 4.75 -0.01 13.73
CA VAL A 44 5.37 -0.76 12.64
C VAL A 44 5.81 0.17 11.52
N GLN A 45 7.00 -0.09 10.99
CA GLN A 45 7.48 0.61 9.80
C GLN A 45 6.92 -0.07 8.55
N LEU A 46 6.33 0.72 7.67
CA LEU A 46 5.79 0.25 6.39
C LEU A 46 6.86 0.30 5.32
N VAL A 47 6.84 -0.70 4.46
CA VAL A 47 7.64 -0.71 3.23
C VAL A 47 6.70 -0.45 2.06
N PRO A 48 7.22 -0.07 0.87
CA PRO A 48 6.37 0.02 -0.30
C PRO A 48 5.64 -1.30 -0.54
N GLY A 49 4.33 -1.25 -0.65
CA GLY A 49 3.53 -2.46 -0.78
C GLY A 49 2.04 -2.18 -0.81
N GLU A 50 1.27 -3.23 -0.60
CA GLU A 50 -0.18 -3.17 -0.62
C GLU A 50 -0.76 -3.17 0.79
N VAL A 51 -1.67 -2.23 1.05
CA VAL A 51 -2.53 -2.25 2.23
C VAL A 51 -3.88 -2.81 1.78
N ARG A 52 -4.37 -3.84 2.46
CA ARG A 52 -5.70 -4.40 2.22
C ARG A 52 -6.59 -4.12 3.41
N VAL A 53 -7.75 -3.52 3.14
CA VAL A 53 -8.75 -3.19 4.16
C VAL A 53 -10.00 -3.97 3.85
N THR A 54 -10.39 -4.85 4.75
CA THR A 54 -11.61 -5.67 4.62
C THR A 54 -12.70 -5.11 5.52
N GLU A 55 -13.84 -4.81 4.94
CA GLU A 55 -15.02 -4.35 5.66
C GLU A 55 -16.27 -4.99 5.05
N ASN A 56 -17.05 -5.68 5.86
CA ASN A 56 -18.28 -6.33 5.42
C ASN A 56 -18.09 -7.25 4.20
N GLY A 57 -16.98 -7.99 4.19
CA GLY A 57 -16.65 -8.91 3.11
C GLY A 57 -16.04 -8.27 1.87
N GLU A 58 -16.00 -6.95 1.80
CA GLU A 58 -15.36 -6.25 0.69
C GLU A 58 -13.92 -5.86 1.02
N VAL A 59 -13.05 -6.02 0.05
CA VAL A 59 -11.63 -5.71 0.20
C VAL A 59 -11.29 -4.48 -0.65
N ARG A 60 -10.77 -3.46 0.00
CA ARG A 60 -10.18 -2.31 -0.69
C ARG A 60 -8.67 -2.42 -0.63
N ARG A 61 -8.02 -2.16 -1.75
CA ARG A 61 -6.57 -2.29 -1.90
C ARG A 61 -5.96 -0.93 -2.19
N PHE A 62 -4.87 -0.63 -1.49
CA PHE A 62 -4.13 0.63 -1.67
C PHE A 62 -2.67 0.32 -1.93
N ALA A 63 -2.07 1.06 -2.86
CA ALA A 63 -0.62 1.05 -3.05
C ALA A 63 -0.03 2.14 -2.16
N VAL A 64 0.86 1.77 -1.26
CA VAL A 64 1.55 2.73 -0.38
C VAL A 64 3.05 2.68 -0.66
N SER A 65 3.73 3.81 -0.48
CA SER A 65 5.15 3.91 -0.79
C SER A 65 6.06 3.81 0.43
N GLY A 66 5.50 3.63 1.60
CA GLY A 66 6.25 3.56 2.84
C GLY A 66 5.59 4.40 3.90
N GLY A 67 6.21 4.48 5.07
CA GLY A 67 5.69 5.23 6.20
C GLY A 67 5.70 4.39 7.47
N PHE A 68 4.73 4.61 8.32
CA PHE A 68 4.59 3.82 9.54
C PHE A 68 3.13 3.73 9.96
N ALA A 69 2.84 2.76 10.83
CA ALA A 69 1.50 2.55 11.37
C ALA A 69 1.57 2.39 12.88
N GLU A 70 0.62 2.97 13.56
CA GLU A 70 0.43 2.80 15.01
C GLU A 70 -0.87 2.06 15.25
N ILE A 71 -0.80 0.95 15.97
CA ILE A 71 -1.96 0.15 16.35
C ILE A 71 -2.17 0.32 17.85
N ARG A 72 -3.37 0.73 18.25
CA ARG A 72 -3.66 0.99 19.65
C ARG A 72 -5.15 0.96 19.91
N GLU A 73 -5.59 0.12 20.86
CA GLU A 73 -6.99 0.06 21.30
C GLU A 73 -8.00 -0.06 20.14
N ASP A 74 -7.76 -1.03 19.26
CA ASP A 74 -8.58 -1.26 18.07
C ASP A 74 -8.62 -0.09 17.09
N LYS A 75 -7.60 0.77 17.15
CA LYS A 75 -7.44 1.88 16.24
C LYS A 75 -6.12 1.75 15.50
N ILE A 76 -6.17 1.95 14.19
CA ILE A 76 -5.00 1.94 13.32
C ILE A 76 -4.83 3.32 12.71
N ALA A 77 -3.70 3.96 12.98
CA ALA A 77 -3.32 5.20 12.33
C ALA A 77 -2.17 4.88 11.36
N LEU A 78 -2.43 5.02 10.08
CA LEU A 78 -1.46 4.82 9.01
C LEU A 78 -0.97 6.18 8.52
N PHE A 79 0.35 6.36 8.53
CA PHE A 79 0.99 7.56 8.01
C PHE A 79 1.85 7.12 6.82
N ALA A 80 1.28 7.19 5.63
CA ALA A 80 1.95 6.78 4.40
C ALA A 80 2.52 7.99 3.67
N GLU A 81 3.67 7.82 3.04
CA GLU A 81 4.24 8.87 2.19
C GLU A 81 3.33 9.15 1.01
N THR A 82 2.85 8.09 0.36
CA THR A 82 1.80 8.15 -0.65
C THR A 82 0.85 6.98 -0.45
N ALA A 83 -0.41 7.18 -0.79
CA ALA A 83 -1.42 6.13 -0.74
C ALA A 83 -2.37 6.33 -1.91
N GLU A 84 -2.58 5.27 -2.68
CA GLU A 84 -3.38 5.33 -3.89
C GLU A 84 -4.32 4.12 -3.93
N LEU A 85 -5.63 4.39 -4.02
CA LEU A 85 -6.62 3.33 -4.13
C LEU A 85 -6.44 2.59 -5.46
N ALA A 86 -6.56 1.27 -5.44
CA ALA A 86 -6.37 0.44 -6.64
C ALA A 86 -7.17 0.94 -7.85
N ASP A 87 -8.41 1.38 -7.62
CA ASP A 87 -9.28 1.89 -8.68
C ASP A 87 -8.75 3.18 -9.32
N GLN A 88 -7.92 3.92 -8.63
CA GLN A 88 -7.38 5.20 -9.08
C GLN A 88 -6.00 5.06 -9.72
N ILE A 89 -5.42 3.86 -9.68
CA ILE A 89 -4.11 3.62 -10.28
C ILE A 89 -4.22 3.60 -11.80
N ASN A 90 -3.46 4.45 -12.46
CA ASN A 90 -3.30 4.40 -13.91
C ASN A 90 -2.22 3.38 -14.24
N ALA A 91 -2.62 2.18 -14.67
CA ALA A 91 -1.70 1.09 -14.94
C ALA A 91 -0.71 1.41 -16.06
N GLU A 92 -1.13 2.16 -17.07
CA GLU A 92 -0.26 2.56 -18.17
C GLU A 92 0.86 3.49 -17.69
N ARG A 93 0.52 4.48 -16.87
CA ARG A 93 1.54 5.37 -16.27
C ARG A 93 2.48 4.62 -15.35
N ALA A 94 1.96 3.68 -14.58
CA ALA A 94 2.79 2.85 -13.71
C ALA A 94 3.76 2.00 -14.54
N HIS A 95 3.29 1.46 -15.66
CA HIS A 95 4.12 0.69 -16.56
C HIS A 95 5.22 1.55 -17.20
N GLN A 96 4.87 2.76 -17.63
CA GLN A 96 5.85 3.71 -18.17
C GLN A 96 6.90 4.09 -17.13
N ALA A 97 6.48 4.32 -15.88
CA ALA A 97 7.41 4.63 -14.79
C ALA A 97 8.34 3.46 -14.51
N LEU A 98 7.83 2.23 -14.61
CA LEU A 98 8.62 1.02 -14.44
C LEU A 98 9.71 0.93 -15.51
N GLU A 99 9.33 1.12 -16.78
CA GLU A 99 10.30 1.04 -17.90
C GLU A 99 11.34 2.15 -17.80
N LYS A 100 10.94 3.35 -17.40
CA LYS A 100 11.88 4.46 -17.22
C LYS A 100 12.89 4.16 -16.11
N ALA A 101 12.42 3.62 -14.98
CA ALA A 101 13.31 3.28 -13.87
C ALA A 101 14.27 2.16 -14.24
N LYS A 102 13.80 1.14 -14.98
CA LYS A 102 14.66 0.07 -15.49
C LYS A 102 15.74 0.61 -16.41
N ALA A 103 15.39 1.55 -17.29
CA ALA A 103 16.35 2.15 -18.23
C ALA A 103 17.43 2.93 -17.47
N GLU A 104 17.08 3.63 -16.41
CA GLU A 104 18.05 4.36 -15.59
C GLU A 104 19.00 3.43 -14.85
N LEU A 105 18.49 2.28 -14.38
CA LEU A 105 19.29 1.31 -13.63
C LEU A 105 20.38 0.63 -14.46
N VAL A 106 20.23 0.57 -15.79
CA VAL A 106 21.23 -0.03 -16.66
C VAL A 106 22.27 0.96 -17.19
N ARG A 107 22.18 2.24 -16.81
CA ARG A 107 23.16 3.24 -17.22
C ARG A 107 24.50 2.99 -16.52
N LYS A 108 25.58 3.07 -17.28
CA LYS A 108 26.93 2.77 -16.77
C LYS A 108 27.53 3.87 -15.90
N ASP A 109 27.04 5.10 -16.05
CA ASP A 109 27.60 6.30 -15.39
C ASP A 109 26.64 6.90 -14.35
N ILE A 110 25.77 6.07 -13.79
CA ILE A 110 24.79 6.52 -12.81
C ILE A 110 25.47 6.77 -11.45
N ASP A 111 25.22 7.94 -10.87
CA ASP A 111 25.75 8.27 -9.56
C ASP A 111 24.89 7.59 -8.46
N PRO A 112 25.44 7.47 -7.22
CA PRO A 112 24.73 6.76 -6.14
C PRO A 112 23.36 7.33 -5.78
N LEU A 113 23.19 8.64 -5.83
CA LEU A 113 21.90 9.27 -5.50
C LEU A 113 20.86 8.99 -6.57
N THR A 114 21.25 9.10 -7.83
CA THR A 114 20.37 8.78 -8.96
C THR A 114 20.02 7.29 -8.97
N LEU A 115 20.97 6.43 -8.63
CA LEU A 115 20.73 5.00 -8.50
C LEU A 115 19.69 4.69 -7.44
N ALA A 116 19.84 5.27 -6.24
CA ALA A 116 18.90 5.07 -5.16
C ALA A 116 17.49 5.56 -5.53
N ALA A 117 17.40 6.71 -6.20
CA ALA A 117 16.13 7.25 -6.66
C ALA A 117 15.47 6.34 -7.70
N ALA A 118 16.25 5.78 -8.62
CA ALA A 118 15.75 4.86 -9.64
C ALA A 118 15.27 3.54 -9.02
N GLU A 119 15.98 3.01 -8.03
CA GLU A 119 15.56 1.81 -7.31
C GLU A 119 14.24 2.03 -6.58
N GLY A 120 14.09 3.17 -5.92
CA GLY A 120 12.85 3.54 -5.26
C GLY A 120 11.69 3.69 -6.23
N ALA A 121 11.93 4.36 -7.35
CA ALA A 121 10.93 4.54 -8.41
C ALA A 121 10.49 3.19 -9.01
N LEU A 122 11.44 2.29 -9.20
CA LEU A 122 11.16 0.93 -9.68
C LEU A 122 10.21 0.19 -8.73
N ARG A 123 10.54 0.23 -7.44
CA ARG A 123 9.74 -0.46 -6.42
C ARG A 123 8.32 0.10 -6.34
N ARG A 124 8.16 1.42 -6.35
CA ARG A 124 6.84 2.05 -6.33
C ARG A 124 6.01 1.66 -7.55
N ALA A 125 6.63 1.65 -8.73
CA ALA A 125 5.95 1.29 -9.97
C ALA A 125 5.52 -0.18 -9.96
N GLN A 126 6.36 -1.08 -9.47
CA GLN A 126 6.04 -2.50 -9.32
C GLN A 126 4.85 -2.70 -8.40
N VAL A 127 4.82 -2.01 -7.27
CA VAL A 127 3.71 -2.11 -6.31
C VAL A 127 2.41 -1.61 -6.93
N ARG A 128 2.45 -0.47 -7.62
CA ARG A 128 1.27 0.09 -8.26
C ARG A 128 0.68 -0.85 -9.31
N LEU A 129 1.54 -1.44 -10.13
CA LEU A 129 1.10 -2.42 -11.13
C LEU A 129 0.48 -3.66 -10.48
N MET A 130 1.13 -4.20 -9.47
CA MET A 130 0.64 -5.36 -8.75
C MET A 130 -0.74 -5.12 -8.13
N VAL A 131 -0.91 -3.99 -7.46
CA VAL A 131 -2.19 -3.63 -6.82
C VAL A 131 -3.28 -3.44 -7.87
N SER A 132 -2.98 -2.79 -8.98
CA SER A 132 -3.90 -2.61 -10.09
C SER A 132 -4.35 -3.95 -10.70
N GLU A 133 -3.43 -4.90 -10.87
CA GLU A 133 -3.74 -6.22 -11.40
C GLU A 133 -4.60 -7.05 -10.46
N ARG A 134 -4.32 -7.02 -9.17
CA ARG A 134 -5.11 -7.74 -8.17
C ARG A 134 -6.55 -7.24 -8.13
N ARG A 135 -6.75 -5.95 -8.32
CA ARG A 135 -8.10 -5.40 -8.44
C ARG A 135 -8.87 -6.02 -9.59
N LYS A 136 -8.24 -6.17 -10.77
CA LYS A 136 -8.88 -6.77 -11.94
C LYS A 136 -9.30 -8.20 -11.66
N HIS A 137 -8.46 -8.98 -10.99
CA HIS A 137 -8.79 -10.36 -10.63
C HIS A 137 -9.92 -10.44 -9.60
N GLY A 138 -9.90 -9.54 -8.61
CA GLY A 138 -10.96 -9.46 -7.61
C GLY A 138 -12.32 -9.12 -8.22
N GLY A 139 -12.33 -8.27 -9.26
CA GLY A 139 -13.55 -7.95 -10.00
C GLY A 139 -14.13 -9.15 -10.74
N LEU A 140 -13.26 -9.98 -11.30
CA LEU A 140 -13.69 -11.18 -12.03
C LEU A 140 -14.30 -12.24 -11.11
N SER A 141 -13.81 -12.33 -9.87
CA SER A 141 -14.34 -13.32 -8.93
C SER A 141 -15.73 -12.97 -8.39
N LYS A 142 -16.16 -11.73 -8.52
CA LYS A 142 -17.49 -11.29 -8.08
C LYS A 142 -18.60 -11.56 -9.10
N GLU A 143 -18.24 -11.87 -10.32
CA GLU A 143 -19.21 -12.16 -11.38
C GLU A 143 -19.64 -13.62 -11.39
N HIS A 144 -19.05 -14.43 -10.55
CA HIS A 144 -19.37 -15.85 -10.37
C HIS A 144 -20.00 -16.08 -8.99
#